data_a6b5b54e2b77398011d43d617c85a23c
#
_entry.id   a6b5b54e2b77398011d43d617c85a23c
#
_cell.length_a   1.000
_cell.length_b   1.000
_cell.length_c   1.000
_cell.angle_alpha   90.00
_cell.angle_beta   90.00
_cell.angle_gamma   90.00
#
_symmetry.space_group_name_H-M   'P 1'
#
loop_
_entity.id
_entity.type
_entity.pdbx_description
1 polymer ?
#
loop_
_entity_poly.entity_id
_entity_poly.type
_entity_poly.pdbx_seq_one_letter_code
_entity_poly.pdbx_strand_id
1 'polypeptide(L)'
;MISAIYEVKKDQYVSLEVSGHAEYDESGKDLVCASVSSIMFGLMNAIDALNENIEIKQLTNKITIINHSNSNIIQDYLELAMMQLKTIEESYGDFIKVERK
;
A
#
# COMPACT_ATOMS: atom_id res chain seq x y z
N MET A 1 -5.38 14.00 -1.59
CA MET A 1 -4.95 12.92 -2.51
C MET A 1 -4.18 11.86 -1.76
N ILE A 2 -4.48 10.61 -2.01
CA ILE A 2 -3.72 9.48 -1.47
C ILE A 2 -2.54 9.20 -2.40
N SER A 3 -1.37 8.99 -1.84
CA SER A 3 -0.15 8.68 -2.58
C SER A 3 0.37 7.30 -2.14
N ALA A 4 0.57 6.42 -3.09
CA ALA A 4 1.18 5.12 -2.84
C ALA A 4 2.48 5.03 -3.64
N ILE A 5 3.59 4.90 -2.93
CA ILE A 5 4.92 4.86 -3.53
C ILE A 5 5.57 3.53 -3.18
N TYR A 6 5.99 2.80 -4.20
CA TYR A 6 6.69 1.54 -3.99
C TYR A 6 8.09 1.60 -4.57
N GLU A 7 8.98 0.81 -4.01
CA GLU A 7 10.36 0.70 -4.47
C GLU A 7 10.67 -0.73 -4.83
N VAL A 8 11.32 -0.93 -5.98
CA VAL A 8 11.76 -2.23 -6.48
C VAL A 8 13.27 -2.15 -6.70
N LYS A 9 14.01 -3.11 -6.15
CA LYS A 9 15.44 -3.26 -6.38
C LYS A 9 15.72 -4.71 -6.76
N LYS A 10 16.48 -4.93 -7.84
CA LYS A 10 16.82 -6.28 -8.33
C LYS A 10 15.58 -7.14 -8.51
N ASP A 11 14.55 -6.55 -9.13
CA ASP A 11 13.26 -7.18 -9.43
C ASP A 11 12.47 -7.61 -8.18
N GLN A 12 12.78 -7.04 -7.00
CA GLN A 12 12.07 -7.35 -5.77
C GLN A 12 11.49 -6.10 -5.13
N TYR A 13 10.28 -6.23 -4.62
CA TYR A 13 9.64 -5.17 -3.84
C TYR A 13 10.37 -5.03 -2.50
N VAL A 14 10.91 -3.84 -2.24
CA VAL A 14 11.63 -3.55 -1.00
C VAL A 14 10.89 -2.59 -0.09
N SER A 15 9.94 -1.81 -0.60
CA SER A 15 9.13 -0.94 0.26
C SER A 15 7.82 -0.56 -0.39
N LEU A 16 6.86 -0.21 0.47
CA LEU A 16 5.58 0.39 0.08
C LEU A 16 5.21 1.44 1.11
N GLU A 17 4.94 2.65 0.64
CA GLU A 17 4.53 3.75 1.49
C GLU A 17 3.23 4.31 0.98
N VAL A 18 2.22 4.36 1.84
CA VAL A 18 0.92 4.94 1.51
C VAL A 18 0.65 6.08 2.46
N SER A 19 0.34 7.25 1.91
CA SER A 19 0.12 8.46 2.68
C SER A 19 -1.00 9.29 2.11
N GLY A 20 -1.47 10.26 2.92
CA GLY A 20 -2.47 11.23 2.53
C GLY A 20 -3.85 10.92 3.08
N HIS A 21 -4.72 11.91 2.91
CA HIS A 21 -6.11 11.82 3.31
C HIS A 21 -7.02 11.98 2.12
N ALA A 22 -8.11 11.23 2.11
CA ALA A 22 -9.28 11.62 1.35
C ALA A 22 -10.00 12.71 2.17
N GLU A 23 -10.24 13.86 1.60
CA GLU A 23 -11.01 14.90 2.24
C GLU A 23 -12.51 14.55 2.23
N TYR A 24 -13.24 15.04 3.21
CA TYR A 24 -14.50 14.47 3.67
C TYR A 24 -15.72 14.63 2.79
N ASP A 25 -15.72 15.47 1.79
CA ASP A 25 -16.96 15.96 1.22
C ASP A 25 -17.39 15.34 -0.11
N GLU A 26 -16.57 14.45 -0.67
CA GLU A 26 -16.90 13.82 -1.95
C GLU A 26 -16.99 12.31 -1.79
N SER A 27 -18.10 11.74 -2.23
CA SER A 27 -18.39 10.31 -2.07
C SER A 27 -17.29 9.41 -2.68
N GLY A 28 -16.64 9.86 -3.75
CA GLY A 28 -15.55 9.10 -4.35
C GLY A 28 -14.32 9.02 -3.47
N LYS A 29 -14.04 10.08 -2.70
CA LYS A 29 -12.90 10.11 -1.77
C LYS A 29 -13.07 9.15 -0.61
N ASP A 30 -14.28 9.09 -0.04
CA ASP A 30 -14.58 8.18 1.05
C ASP A 30 -14.43 6.72 0.62
N LEU A 31 -14.89 6.40 -0.57
CA LEU A 31 -14.79 5.07 -1.14
C LEU A 31 -13.34 4.68 -1.37
N VAL A 32 -12.54 5.59 -1.92
CA VAL A 32 -11.12 5.35 -2.16
C VAL A 32 -10.39 5.16 -0.84
N CYS A 33 -10.65 6.00 0.15
CA CYS A 33 -10.02 5.90 1.47
C CYS A 33 -10.33 4.55 2.13
N ALA A 34 -11.58 4.12 2.10
CA ALA A 34 -12.00 2.83 2.65
C ALA A 34 -11.34 1.67 1.91
N SER A 35 -11.27 1.75 0.59
CA SER A 35 -10.64 0.71 -0.24
C SER A 35 -9.15 0.59 0.06
N VAL A 36 -8.43 1.70 0.10
CA VAL A 36 -7.01 1.72 0.40
C VAL A 36 -6.73 1.21 1.81
N SER A 37 -7.54 1.63 2.78
CA SER A 37 -7.41 1.16 4.16
C SER A 37 -7.60 -0.35 4.27
N SER A 38 -8.59 -0.90 3.58
CA SER A 38 -8.84 -2.33 3.55
C SER A 38 -7.64 -3.09 2.98
N ILE A 39 -7.06 -2.61 1.90
CA ILE A 39 -5.88 -3.24 1.27
C ILE A 39 -4.69 -3.20 2.23
N MET A 40 -4.42 -2.04 2.81
CA MET A 40 -3.23 -1.87 3.64
C MET A 40 -3.33 -2.61 4.97
N PHE A 41 -4.47 -2.57 5.64
CA PHE A 41 -4.64 -3.30 6.89
C PHE A 41 -4.66 -4.82 6.67
N GLY A 42 -5.27 -5.28 5.59
CA GLY A 42 -5.22 -6.69 5.21
C GLY A 42 -3.80 -7.15 4.93
N LEU A 43 -3.04 -6.34 4.20
CA LEU A 43 -1.64 -6.62 3.90
C LEU A 43 -0.80 -6.69 5.20
N MET A 44 -0.97 -5.73 6.09
CA MET A 44 -0.23 -5.71 7.36
C MET A 44 -0.55 -6.93 8.21
N ASN A 45 -1.82 -7.31 8.30
CA ASN A 45 -2.22 -8.50 9.04
C ASN A 45 -1.64 -9.78 8.43
N ALA A 46 -1.62 -9.89 7.11
CA ALA A 46 -1.05 -11.05 6.42
C ALA A 46 0.47 -11.15 6.64
N ILE A 47 1.16 -10.02 6.56
CA ILE A 47 2.61 -9.95 6.80
C ILE A 47 2.93 -10.34 8.24
N ASP A 48 2.18 -9.82 9.19
CA ASP A 48 2.38 -10.10 10.61
C ASP A 48 2.23 -11.60 10.91
N ALA A 49 1.26 -12.25 10.27
CA ALA A 49 1.01 -13.68 10.45
C ALA A 49 2.17 -14.56 9.96
N LEU A 50 2.98 -14.08 9.04
CA LEU A 50 4.12 -14.83 8.50
C LEU A 50 5.37 -14.74 9.38
N ASN A 51 5.43 -13.78 10.28
CA ASN A 51 6.56 -13.57 11.18
C ASN A 51 7.91 -13.43 10.44
N GLU A 52 7.88 -12.72 9.31
CA GLU A 52 9.08 -12.43 8.52
C GLU A 52 9.71 -11.10 8.94
N ASN A 53 10.94 -10.84 8.48
CA ASN A 53 11.66 -9.62 8.84
C ASN A 53 11.15 -8.43 8.03
N ILE A 54 10.04 -7.87 8.47
CA ILE A 54 9.38 -6.73 7.85
C ILE A 54 9.24 -5.62 8.88
N GLU A 55 9.62 -4.42 8.50
CA GLU A 55 9.44 -3.24 9.33
C GLU A 55 8.18 -2.50 8.90
N ILE A 56 7.27 -2.25 9.85
CA ILE A 56 6.04 -1.51 9.60
C ILE A 56 6.03 -0.30 10.50
N LYS A 57 5.88 0.88 9.89
CA LYS A 57 5.72 2.15 10.60
C LYS A 57 4.34 2.70 10.29
N GLN A 58 3.51 2.88 11.31
CA GLN A 58 2.17 3.41 11.15
C GLN A 58 2.05 4.73 11.88
N LEU A 59 1.85 5.80 11.11
CA LEU A 59 1.56 7.13 11.61
C LEU A 59 0.10 7.46 11.32
N THR A 60 -0.36 8.64 11.78
CA THR A 60 -1.77 9.03 11.64
C THR A 60 -2.26 8.99 10.18
N ASN A 61 -1.42 9.41 9.24
CA ASN A 61 -1.80 9.51 7.83
C ASN A 61 -0.76 8.91 6.89
N LYS A 62 0.03 7.96 7.40
CA LYS A 62 1.10 7.35 6.61
C LYS A 62 1.43 5.97 7.14
N ILE A 63 1.49 5.00 6.24
CA ILE A 63 1.93 3.65 6.54
C ILE A 63 3.14 3.37 5.67
N THR A 64 4.24 2.94 6.29
CA THR A 64 5.46 2.56 5.58
C THR A 64 5.77 1.10 5.89
N ILE A 65 5.93 0.29 4.85
CA ILE A 65 6.33 -1.11 4.94
C ILE A 65 7.71 -1.23 4.30
N ILE A 66 8.68 -1.73 5.05
CA ILE A 66 10.04 -1.95 4.57
C ILE A 66 10.33 -3.45 4.67
N ASN A 67 10.61 -4.07 3.53
CA ASN A 67 10.85 -5.49 3.45
C ASN A 67 12.34 -5.80 3.58
N HIS A 68 12.72 -6.50 4.66
CA HIS A 68 14.07 -6.99 4.87
C HIS A 68 14.17 -8.52 4.67
N SER A 69 13.07 -9.13 4.21
CA SER A 69 12.97 -10.58 4.06
C SER A 69 13.30 -11.01 2.64
N ASN A 70 13.75 -12.24 2.48
CA ASN A 70 13.92 -12.90 1.18
C ASN A 70 12.71 -13.78 0.81
N SER A 71 11.63 -13.68 1.55
CA SER A 71 10.46 -14.53 1.37
C SER A 71 9.75 -14.25 0.05
N ASN A 72 9.52 -15.28 -0.74
CA ASN A 72 8.73 -15.17 -1.98
C ASN A 72 7.26 -14.85 -1.68
N ILE A 73 6.74 -15.32 -0.55
CA ILE A 73 5.36 -15.04 -0.16
C ILE A 73 5.18 -13.55 0.10
N ILE A 74 6.14 -12.91 0.76
CA ILE A 74 6.10 -11.46 0.99
C ILE A 74 6.11 -10.70 -0.34
N GLN A 75 6.91 -11.14 -1.31
CA GLN A 75 6.92 -10.54 -2.64
C GLN A 75 5.56 -10.64 -3.30
N ASP A 76 4.93 -11.80 -3.22
CA ASP A 76 3.60 -12.01 -3.80
C ASP A 76 2.55 -11.13 -3.13
N TYR A 77 2.61 -10.98 -1.80
CA TYR A 77 1.68 -10.13 -1.07
C TYR A 77 1.85 -8.66 -1.44
N LEU A 78 3.09 -8.18 -1.53
CA LEU A 78 3.36 -6.80 -1.93
C LEU A 78 2.92 -6.54 -3.36
N GLU A 79 3.19 -7.46 -4.27
CA GLU A 79 2.76 -7.34 -5.65
C GLU A 79 1.24 -7.30 -5.76
N LEU A 80 0.54 -8.17 -5.03
CA LEU A 80 -0.92 -8.17 -5.02
C LEU A 80 -1.46 -6.83 -4.51
N ALA A 81 -0.91 -6.33 -3.42
CA ALA A 81 -1.33 -5.03 -2.88
C ALA A 81 -1.11 -3.92 -3.90
N MET A 82 0.02 -3.91 -4.61
CA MET A 82 0.30 -2.94 -5.65
C MET A 82 -0.71 -3.02 -6.79
N MET A 83 -1.06 -4.23 -7.22
CA MET A 83 -2.05 -4.41 -8.27
C MET A 83 -3.43 -3.91 -7.84
N GLN A 84 -3.80 -4.15 -6.58
CA GLN A 84 -5.06 -3.66 -6.03
C GLN A 84 -5.08 -2.12 -5.98
N LEU A 85 -3.99 -1.50 -5.54
CA LEU A 85 -3.90 -0.03 -5.49
C LEU A 85 -3.97 0.57 -6.91
N LYS A 86 -3.28 -0.02 -7.86
CA LYS A 86 -3.33 0.42 -9.26
C LYS A 86 -4.73 0.26 -9.85
N THR A 87 -5.45 -0.78 -9.46
CA THR A 87 -6.82 -0.99 -9.91
C THR A 87 -7.74 0.12 -9.42
N ILE A 88 -7.56 0.57 -8.18
CA ILE A 88 -8.29 1.73 -7.66
C ILE A 88 -7.94 2.99 -8.47
N GLU A 89 -6.65 3.18 -8.74
CA GLU A 89 -6.18 4.35 -9.50
C GLU A 89 -6.84 4.43 -10.89
N GLU A 90 -7.05 3.30 -11.55
CA GLU A 90 -7.70 3.28 -12.86
C GLU A 90 -9.07 3.93 -12.84
N SER A 91 -9.84 3.71 -11.78
CA SER A 91 -11.20 4.24 -11.66
C SER A 91 -11.25 5.56 -10.89
N TYR A 92 -10.29 5.85 -10.04
CA TYR A 92 -10.29 6.98 -9.12
C TYR A 92 -8.97 7.76 -9.14
N GLY A 93 -8.37 7.90 -10.32
CA GLY A 93 -7.07 8.56 -10.48
C GLY A 93 -7.02 10.01 -10.02
N ASP A 94 -8.17 10.66 -9.82
CA ASP A 94 -8.22 12.01 -9.25
C ASP A 94 -7.96 12.01 -7.75
N PHE A 95 -8.07 10.87 -7.08
CA PHE A 95 -7.99 10.75 -5.63
C PHE A 95 -6.80 9.92 -5.13
N ILE A 96 -6.19 9.14 -6.00
CA ILE A 96 -5.05 8.29 -5.65
C ILE A 96 -4.03 8.27 -6.80
N LYS A 97 -2.75 8.35 -6.43
CA LYS A 97 -1.63 8.14 -7.36
C LYS A 97 -0.74 7.01 -6.85
N VAL A 98 -0.40 6.10 -7.74
CA VAL A 98 0.47 4.97 -7.45
C VAL A 98 1.73 5.13 -8.29
N GLU A 99 2.88 5.27 -7.64
CA GLU A 99 4.13 5.58 -8.33
C GLU A 99 5.26 4.68 -7.85
N ARG A 100 6.16 4.36 -8.78
CA ARG A 100 7.43 3.70 -8.45
C ARG A 100 8.48 4.76 -8.10
N LYS A 101 9.15 4.52 -7.01
CA LYS A 101 10.27 5.36 -6.59
C LYS A 101 11.50 5.12 -7.45
#